data_21c85ea4ee17770a3938a96d62464cdf
#
_entry.id   21c85ea4ee17770a3938a96d62464cdf
#
_cell.length_a   1.000
_cell.length_b   1.000
_cell.length_c   1.000
_cell.angle_alpha   90.00
_cell.angle_beta   90.00
_cell.angle_gamma   90.00
#
_symmetry.space_group_name_H-M   'P 1'
#
loop_
_entity.id
_entity.type
_entity.pdbx_description
1 polymer ?
#
loop_
_entity_poly.entity_id
_entity_poly.type
_entity_poly.pdbx_seq_one_letter_code
_entity_poly.pdbx_strand_id
1 'polypeptide(L)'
;MAFITKQLQETIFGIIVGNRDVFPDHLAKEGRKQIIEVMEEMGYNYVILNEDDTHYGVVETYEDAKKCANLFKKNRDSIAGIILCMPNFSDEKGFASALKLANLNIPILIQASSDEIDKMDRKHRRDAFCGKISVCSVLYQHGIPFSLTSSHTYPIKSEAFKNDIRRFEKICNIVKTLKRARLGQIGTRPAAFETVRYSEKILEINGITIEPIDLSEILGAINKLQNDDPKVKEKIEFIKAYTPTMDFPEEGILKLAKLSLVIEKWVVDNDLDAFALQCWPSIQDNFGIVPCAMMSIFSEGLIPAACEVDIAGLIGMFILQLASGSPSAILDWNNNYGDDPNKMVLFHCSNLPKSFFKDTRMTIHPIISDLKGADLTFGAIQGRIKTQPCTLLRVETDDIFGEIKAFLTEGNYTDDPLDTYGGYGVIKIPNLQQALKMVCNEGFAHHIAATLNEVGEIVYEALTKYLGWNVIYHRD
;
A
#
# COMPACT_ATOMS: atom_id res chain seq x y z
N MET A 1 20.02 15.21 -11.48
CA MET A 1 18.67 14.62 -11.49
C MET A 1 18.33 14.18 -10.07
N ALA A 2 17.13 14.47 -9.60
CA ALA A 2 16.64 13.85 -8.37
C ALA A 2 16.60 12.32 -8.57
N PHE A 3 16.68 11.55 -7.48
CA PHE A 3 16.42 10.12 -7.51
C PHE A 3 14.99 9.89 -8.04
N ILE A 4 14.74 8.78 -8.76
CA ILE A 4 13.38 8.49 -9.22
C ILE A 4 12.44 8.36 -8.01
N THR A 5 11.30 9.01 -8.10
CA THR A 5 10.21 8.88 -7.14
C THR A 5 8.96 8.48 -7.88
N LYS A 6 8.21 7.52 -7.34
CA LYS A 6 6.93 7.13 -7.94
C LYS A 6 5.82 7.96 -7.29
N GLN A 7 5.13 8.75 -8.10
CA GLN A 7 3.92 9.43 -7.63
C GLN A 7 2.74 8.47 -7.67
N LEU A 8 1.90 8.50 -6.64
CA LEU A 8 0.63 7.77 -6.66
C LEU A 8 -0.23 8.33 -7.80
N GLN A 9 -0.88 7.45 -8.55
CA GLN A 9 -1.77 7.86 -9.63
C GLN A 9 -2.97 8.61 -9.05
N GLU A 10 -3.42 9.62 -9.79
CA GLU A 10 -4.61 10.39 -9.46
C GLU A 10 -5.85 9.46 -9.38
N THR A 11 -6.61 9.58 -8.30
CA THR A 11 -7.80 8.77 -8.09
C THR A 11 -9.02 9.44 -8.70
N ILE A 12 -9.71 8.75 -9.59
CA ILE A 12 -10.96 9.20 -10.20
C ILE A 12 -12.10 8.35 -9.66
N PHE A 13 -13.14 9.00 -9.11
CA PHE A 13 -14.31 8.31 -8.58
C PHE A 13 -15.48 8.31 -9.55
N GLY A 14 -16.16 7.17 -9.69
CA GLY A 14 -17.52 7.13 -10.23
C GLY A 14 -18.51 7.53 -9.14
N ILE A 15 -19.47 8.40 -9.43
CA ILE A 15 -20.48 8.83 -8.45
C ILE A 15 -21.84 8.45 -8.96
N ILE A 16 -22.63 7.76 -8.14
CA ILE A 16 -24.05 7.48 -8.38
C ILE A 16 -24.87 8.13 -7.27
N VAL A 17 -25.71 9.08 -7.64
CA VAL A 17 -26.68 9.68 -6.71
C VAL A 17 -28.02 8.99 -6.92
N GLY A 18 -28.60 8.47 -5.85
CA GLY A 18 -29.87 7.76 -5.91
C GLY A 18 -31.07 8.65 -5.60
N ASN A 19 -32.22 8.25 -6.11
CA ASN A 19 -33.55 8.77 -5.76
C ASN A 19 -34.55 7.62 -5.71
N ARG A 20 -35.77 7.88 -5.20
CA ARG A 20 -36.92 6.98 -5.25
C ARG A 20 -38.20 7.81 -5.40
N ASP A 21 -39.05 7.46 -6.34
CA ASP A 21 -40.19 8.23 -6.85
C ASP A 21 -41.15 8.79 -5.79
N VAL A 22 -41.32 8.09 -4.66
CA VAL A 22 -42.23 8.52 -3.57
C VAL A 22 -41.56 9.44 -2.55
N PHE A 23 -40.26 9.70 -2.70
CA PHE A 23 -39.49 10.59 -1.83
C PHE A 23 -39.24 11.98 -2.48
N PRO A 24 -38.97 13.01 -1.68
CA PRO A 24 -38.78 14.36 -2.22
C PRO A 24 -37.59 14.51 -3.16
N ASP A 25 -37.85 14.73 -4.46
CA ASP A 25 -36.85 14.87 -5.52
C ASP A 25 -35.80 15.98 -5.26
N HIS A 26 -36.27 17.07 -4.63
CA HIS A 26 -35.37 18.19 -4.34
C HIS A 26 -34.21 17.80 -3.41
N LEU A 27 -34.39 16.77 -2.55
CA LEU A 27 -33.33 16.24 -1.70
C LEU A 27 -32.25 15.52 -2.52
N ALA A 28 -32.67 14.81 -3.58
CA ALA A 28 -31.73 14.16 -4.50
C ALA A 28 -30.96 15.18 -5.34
N LYS A 29 -31.64 16.21 -5.86
CA LYS A 29 -31.02 17.33 -6.57
C LYS A 29 -29.98 18.06 -5.71
N GLU A 30 -30.37 18.40 -4.47
CA GLU A 30 -29.45 19.07 -3.52
C GLU A 30 -28.27 18.16 -3.13
N GLY A 31 -28.51 16.86 -2.87
CA GLY A 31 -27.45 15.91 -2.58
C GLY A 31 -26.43 15.76 -3.71
N ARG A 32 -26.91 15.75 -4.98
CA ARG A 32 -26.04 15.75 -6.14
C ARG A 32 -25.13 17.00 -6.18
N LYS A 33 -25.68 18.16 -5.94
CA LYS A 33 -24.91 19.40 -5.87
C LYS A 33 -23.85 19.33 -4.75
N GLN A 34 -24.25 18.89 -3.55
CA GLN A 34 -23.35 18.81 -2.40
C GLN A 34 -22.19 17.82 -2.61
N ILE A 35 -22.44 16.65 -3.22
CA ILE A 35 -21.32 15.70 -3.46
C ILE A 35 -20.33 16.23 -4.51
N ILE A 36 -20.81 16.92 -5.53
CA ILE A 36 -19.94 17.59 -6.52
C ILE A 36 -19.06 18.64 -5.83
N GLU A 37 -19.66 19.53 -5.03
CA GLU A 37 -18.93 20.53 -4.26
C GLU A 37 -17.86 19.93 -3.34
N VAL A 38 -18.17 18.78 -2.70
CA VAL A 38 -17.20 18.06 -1.85
C VAL A 38 -16.05 17.50 -2.69
N MET A 39 -16.32 16.90 -3.85
CA MET A 39 -15.25 16.40 -4.72
C MET A 39 -14.33 17.53 -5.20
N GLU A 40 -14.91 18.64 -5.64
CA GLU A 40 -14.17 19.83 -6.09
C GLU A 40 -13.34 20.45 -4.97
N GLU A 41 -13.92 20.61 -3.77
CA GLU A 41 -13.20 21.11 -2.58
C GLU A 41 -12.02 20.22 -2.20
N MET A 42 -12.17 18.91 -2.32
CA MET A 42 -11.11 17.93 -2.01
C MET A 42 -10.11 17.74 -3.15
N GLY A 43 -10.34 18.30 -4.35
CA GLY A 43 -9.48 18.18 -5.51
C GLY A 43 -9.54 16.83 -6.21
N TYR A 44 -10.62 16.05 -6.03
CA TYR A 44 -10.81 14.78 -6.72
C TYR A 44 -11.49 14.92 -8.06
N ASN A 45 -10.97 14.23 -9.08
CA ASN A 45 -11.67 14.02 -10.34
C ASN A 45 -12.78 12.96 -10.19
N TYR A 46 -13.87 13.15 -10.93
CA TYR A 46 -15.02 12.24 -10.85
C TYR A 46 -15.74 12.08 -12.20
N VAL A 47 -16.49 10.98 -12.31
CA VAL A 47 -17.40 10.65 -13.41
C VAL A 47 -18.80 10.50 -12.84
N ILE A 48 -19.74 11.35 -13.27
CA ILE A 48 -21.12 11.39 -12.81
C ILE A 48 -22.05 11.66 -14.01
N LEU A 49 -23.30 11.21 -13.98
CA LEU A 49 -24.32 11.57 -14.98
C LEU A 49 -24.53 13.08 -15.04
N ASN A 50 -24.66 13.65 -16.25
CA ASN A 50 -25.08 15.03 -16.37
C ASN A 50 -26.51 15.24 -15.87
N GLU A 51 -26.84 16.47 -15.48
CA GLU A 51 -28.16 16.79 -14.93
C GLU A 51 -29.30 16.47 -15.93
N ASP A 52 -29.03 16.57 -17.22
CA ASP A 52 -29.98 16.32 -18.31
C ASP A 52 -30.00 14.85 -18.80
N ASP A 53 -29.08 14.01 -18.38
CA ASP A 53 -29.03 12.58 -18.78
C ASP A 53 -30.20 11.78 -18.21
N THR A 54 -30.61 12.14 -16.98
CA THR A 54 -31.73 11.57 -16.23
C THR A 54 -32.42 12.70 -15.45
N HIS A 55 -33.51 12.39 -14.72
CA HIS A 55 -34.11 13.41 -13.86
C HIS A 55 -33.11 13.87 -12.80
N TYR A 56 -32.64 15.11 -12.91
CA TYR A 56 -31.55 15.72 -12.10
C TYR A 56 -30.19 14.98 -12.10
N GLY A 57 -29.91 14.13 -13.10
CA GLY A 57 -28.68 13.36 -13.15
C GLY A 57 -28.56 12.28 -12.04
N VAL A 58 -29.69 11.81 -11.51
CA VAL A 58 -29.74 10.77 -10.48
C VAL A 58 -30.20 9.43 -11.08
N VAL A 59 -30.01 8.34 -10.34
CA VAL A 59 -30.43 7.00 -10.72
C VAL A 59 -31.60 6.57 -9.87
N GLU A 60 -32.74 6.31 -10.53
CA GLU A 60 -34.01 5.88 -9.93
C GLU A 60 -34.57 4.67 -10.65
N THR A 61 -34.53 4.70 -11.97
CA THR A 61 -35.13 3.67 -12.84
C THR A 61 -34.06 2.73 -13.43
N TYR A 62 -34.53 1.63 -14.03
CA TYR A 62 -33.64 0.74 -14.78
C TYR A 62 -32.99 1.43 -16.00
N GLU A 63 -33.73 2.35 -16.67
CA GLU A 63 -33.19 3.11 -17.81
C GLU A 63 -32.11 4.07 -17.36
N ASP A 64 -32.26 4.71 -16.20
CA ASP A 64 -31.21 5.55 -15.61
C ASP A 64 -29.98 4.72 -15.26
N ALA A 65 -30.19 3.54 -14.67
CA ALA A 65 -29.13 2.59 -14.36
C ALA A 65 -28.33 2.19 -15.62
N LYS A 66 -29.00 1.98 -16.76
CA LYS A 66 -28.33 1.70 -18.06
C LYS A 66 -27.47 2.87 -18.54
N LYS A 67 -28.00 4.09 -18.44
CA LYS A 67 -27.24 5.30 -18.83
C LYS A 67 -26.00 5.47 -17.98
N CYS A 68 -26.14 5.34 -16.65
CA CYS A 68 -25.02 5.37 -15.69
C CYS A 68 -23.98 4.29 -15.99
N ALA A 69 -24.42 3.05 -16.18
CA ALA A 69 -23.52 1.94 -16.50
C ALA A 69 -22.75 2.16 -17.81
N ASN A 70 -23.39 2.71 -18.84
CA ASN A 70 -22.75 3.01 -20.11
C ASN A 70 -21.68 4.12 -19.97
N LEU A 71 -21.98 5.15 -19.16
CA LEU A 71 -21.00 6.20 -18.82
C LEU A 71 -19.77 5.60 -18.11
N PHE A 72 -19.98 4.72 -17.12
CA PHE A 72 -18.91 4.10 -16.37
C PHE A 72 -18.08 3.13 -17.23
N LYS A 73 -18.71 2.36 -18.14
CA LYS A 73 -18.01 1.50 -19.10
C LYS A 73 -17.05 2.29 -20.01
N LYS A 74 -17.46 3.49 -20.45
CA LYS A 74 -16.59 4.36 -21.30
C LYS A 74 -15.36 4.86 -20.53
N ASN A 75 -15.46 4.94 -19.20
CA ASN A 75 -14.41 5.48 -18.32
C ASN A 75 -13.79 4.38 -17.43
N ARG A 76 -13.96 3.10 -17.76
CA ARG A 76 -13.61 1.96 -16.90
C ARG A 76 -12.14 1.92 -16.46
N ASP A 77 -11.24 2.32 -17.33
CA ASP A 77 -9.79 2.27 -17.06
C ASP A 77 -9.34 3.41 -16.12
N SER A 78 -10.13 4.47 -16.06
CA SER A 78 -9.87 5.64 -15.22
C SER A 78 -10.45 5.50 -13.82
N ILE A 79 -11.71 5.02 -13.70
CA ILE A 79 -12.42 4.95 -12.41
C ILE A 79 -11.74 3.94 -11.48
N ALA A 80 -11.34 4.43 -10.29
CA ALA A 80 -10.69 3.60 -9.27
C ALA A 80 -11.67 3.06 -8.22
N GLY A 81 -12.76 3.77 -7.96
CA GLY A 81 -13.81 3.37 -7.02
C GLY A 81 -15.13 4.08 -7.29
N ILE A 82 -16.22 3.59 -6.74
CA ILE A 82 -17.57 4.16 -6.90
C ILE A 82 -18.09 4.64 -5.55
N ILE A 83 -18.67 5.84 -5.51
CA ILE A 83 -19.36 6.38 -4.35
C ILE A 83 -20.86 6.36 -4.64
N LEU A 84 -21.63 5.60 -3.85
CA LEU A 84 -23.07 5.66 -3.83
C LEU A 84 -23.50 6.74 -2.84
N CYS A 85 -24.11 7.81 -3.33
CA CYS A 85 -24.61 8.92 -2.54
C CYS A 85 -26.14 8.81 -2.40
N MET A 86 -26.61 8.69 -1.16
CA MET A 86 -28.02 8.52 -0.82
C MET A 86 -28.55 9.76 -0.09
N PRO A 87 -29.06 10.76 -0.81
CA PRO A 87 -29.67 11.95 -0.22
C PRO A 87 -31.02 11.71 0.46
N ASN A 88 -31.74 10.68 0.00
CA ASN A 88 -32.98 10.13 0.56
C ASN A 88 -32.93 8.61 0.58
N PHE A 89 -34.06 7.93 0.75
CA PHE A 89 -34.15 6.45 0.79
C PHE A 89 -33.42 5.80 -0.40
N SER A 90 -33.50 6.39 -1.58
CA SER A 90 -32.93 5.94 -2.85
C SER A 90 -33.45 4.55 -3.32
N ASP A 91 -33.35 4.26 -4.60
CA ASP A 91 -33.79 2.98 -5.17
C ASP A 91 -32.64 1.96 -5.18
N GLU A 92 -32.75 0.90 -4.36
CA GLU A 92 -31.76 -0.17 -4.26
C GLU A 92 -31.59 -0.96 -5.55
N LYS A 93 -32.69 -1.14 -6.33
CA LYS A 93 -32.65 -1.82 -7.62
C LYS A 93 -31.94 -0.99 -8.68
N GLY A 94 -32.12 0.32 -8.64
CA GLY A 94 -31.39 1.27 -9.51
C GLY A 94 -29.89 1.17 -9.31
N PHE A 95 -29.42 1.25 -8.06
CA PHE A 95 -27.99 1.09 -7.73
C PHE A 95 -27.46 -0.28 -8.15
N ALA A 96 -28.10 -1.37 -7.75
CA ALA A 96 -27.66 -2.72 -8.07
C ALA A 96 -27.60 -2.96 -9.59
N SER A 97 -28.59 -2.45 -10.33
CA SER A 97 -28.62 -2.55 -11.80
C SER A 97 -27.49 -1.77 -12.44
N ALA A 98 -27.23 -0.53 -12.01
CA ALA A 98 -26.11 0.27 -12.52
C ALA A 98 -24.77 -0.42 -12.32
N LEU A 99 -24.51 -0.92 -11.11
CA LEU A 99 -23.27 -1.62 -10.76
C LEU A 99 -23.09 -2.92 -11.56
N LYS A 100 -24.13 -3.76 -11.63
CA LYS A 100 -24.10 -5.02 -12.39
C LYS A 100 -23.89 -4.79 -13.89
N LEU A 101 -24.61 -3.82 -14.46
CA LEU A 101 -24.45 -3.49 -15.87
C LEU A 101 -23.10 -2.87 -16.19
N ALA A 102 -22.55 -2.05 -15.30
CA ALA A 102 -21.21 -1.48 -15.46
C ALA A 102 -20.12 -2.56 -15.37
N ASN A 103 -20.24 -3.50 -14.43
CA ASN A 103 -19.35 -4.64 -14.20
C ASN A 103 -17.87 -4.23 -14.13
N LEU A 104 -17.55 -3.23 -13.30
CA LEU A 104 -16.18 -2.72 -13.15
C LEU A 104 -15.36 -3.54 -12.14
N ASN A 105 -16.00 -4.21 -11.18
CA ASN A 105 -15.35 -4.99 -10.12
C ASN A 105 -14.30 -4.20 -9.32
N ILE A 106 -14.67 -2.96 -8.94
CA ILE A 106 -13.85 -2.02 -8.19
C ILE A 106 -14.52 -1.69 -6.84
N PRO A 107 -13.81 -1.10 -5.87
CA PRO A 107 -14.38 -0.74 -4.58
C PRO A 107 -15.59 0.20 -4.68
N ILE A 108 -16.51 0.06 -3.74
CA ILE A 108 -17.75 0.84 -3.65
C ILE A 108 -17.89 1.38 -2.23
N LEU A 109 -18.08 2.69 -2.07
CA LEU A 109 -18.39 3.33 -0.79
C LEU A 109 -19.85 3.75 -0.75
N ILE A 110 -20.58 3.43 0.34
CA ILE A 110 -21.98 3.80 0.51
C ILE A 110 -22.11 4.91 1.56
N GLN A 111 -22.51 6.10 1.12
CA GLN A 111 -22.86 7.24 1.97
C GLN A 111 -24.38 7.41 2.02
N ALA A 112 -24.93 7.72 3.19
CA ALA A 112 -26.32 8.11 3.38
C ALA A 112 -26.42 9.39 4.20
N SER A 113 -27.34 10.28 3.80
CA SER A 113 -27.55 11.56 4.48
C SER A 113 -28.41 11.40 5.73
N SER A 114 -28.03 12.07 6.83
CA SER A 114 -28.81 12.07 8.05
C SER A 114 -30.06 12.96 7.93
N ASP A 115 -31.14 12.54 8.58
CA ASP A 115 -32.29 13.39 8.81
C ASP A 115 -31.98 14.45 9.87
N GLU A 116 -32.64 15.60 9.76
CA GLU A 116 -32.61 16.67 10.75
C GLU A 116 -33.87 16.56 11.64
N ILE A 117 -33.70 16.55 12.96
CA ILE A 117 -34.79 16.22 13.90
C ILE A 117 -35.98 17.19 13.84
N ASP A 118 -35.73 18.43 13.41
CA ASP A 118 -36.73 19.47 13.20
C ASP A 118 -37.36 19.49 11.79
N LYS A 119 -36.91 18.57 10.90
CA LYS A 119 -37.35 18.44 9.50
C LYS A 119 -37.83 17.03 9.17
N MET A 120 -38.66 16.45 10.06
CA MET A 120 -39.17 15.09 9.91
C MET A 120 -40.54 15.04 9.24
N ASP A 121 -40.97 16.13 8.62
CA ASP A 121 -42.24 16.18 7.87
C ASP A 121 -42.09 15.52 6.48
N ARG A 122 -43.21 15.31 5.80
CA ARG A 122 -43.29 14.61 4.54
C ARG A 122 -42.42 15.21 3.40
N LYS A 123 -42.12 16.51 3.46
CA LYS A 123 -41.35 17.20 2.42
C LYS A 123 -39.83 17.16 2.65
N HIS A 124 -39.40 16.98 3.89
CA HIS A 124 -37.99 17.14 4.25
C HIS A 124 -37.35 15.84 4.74
N ARG A 125 -38.14 14.86 5.14
CA ARG A 125 -37.69 13.57 5.64
C ARG A 125 -36.97 12.78 4.56
N ARG A 126 -35.75 12.33 4.86
CA ARG A 126 -34.87 11.62 3.93
C ARG A 126 -35.04 10.12 3.95
N ASP A 127 -35.20 9.52 5.12
CA ASP A 127 -35.20 8.06 5.32
C ASP A 127 -33.98 7.33 4.75
N ALA A 128 -32.89 8.04 4.51
CA ALA A 128 -31.67 7.46 3.96
C ALA A 128 -31.01 6.47 4.92
N PHE A 129 -31.27 6.60 6.22
CA PHE A 129 -30.84 5.61 7.23
C PHE A 129 -31.38 4.21 6.91
N CYS A 130 -32.67 4.09 6.70
CA CYS A 130 -33.33 2.84 6.31
C CYS A 130 -32.91 2.40 4.90
N GLY A 131 -32.86 3.34 3.97
CA GLY A 131 -32.45 3.09 2.58
C GLY A 131 -31.06 2.48 2.47
N LYS A 132 -30.09 2.93 3.27
CA LYS A 132 -28.73 2.36 3.29
C LYS A 132 -28.75 0.88 3.69
N ILE A 133 -29.54 0.49 4.69
CA ILE A 133 -29.69 -0.92 5.08
C ILE A 133 -30.25 -1.73 3.92
N SER A 134 -31.26 -1.20 3.22
CA SER A 134 -31.86 -1.84 2.05
C SER A 134 -30.87 -2.03 0.90
N VAL A 135 -30.12 -0.98 0.54
CA VAL A 135 -29.07 -1.04 -0.50
C VAL A 135 -28.00 -2.06 -0.13
N CYS A 136 -27.49 -2.04 1.10
CA CYS A 136 -26.50 -3.01 1.57
C CYS A 136 -26.99 -4.46 1.46
N SER A 137 -28.27 -4.71 1.85
CA SER A 137 -28.88 -6.03 1.73
C SER A 137 -28.95 -6.50 0.28
N VAL A 138 -29.36 -5.64 -0.65
CA VAL A 138 -29.47 -6.01 -2.07
C VAL A 138 -28.09 -6.23 -2.69
N LEU A 139 -27.10 -5.39 -2.40
CA LEU A 139 -25.73 -5.60 -2.89
C LEU A 139 -25.14 -6.90 -2.36
N TYR A 140 -25.34 -7.22 -1.09
CA TYR A 140 -24.94 -8.49 -0.49
C TYR A 140 -25.57 -9.70 -1.22
N GLN A 141 -26.87 -9.65 -1.51
CA GLN A 141 -27.59 -10.70 -2.26
C GLN A 141 -27.02 -10.90 -3.68
N HIS A 142 -26.45 -9.85 -4.27
CA HIS A 142 -25.79 -9.91 -5.58
C HIS A 142 -24.30 -10.26 -5.53
N GLY A 143 -23.72 -10.49 -4.34
CA GLY A 143 -22.29 -10.75 -4.18
C GLY A 143 -21.42 -9.55 -4.54
N ILE A 144 -21.94 -8.34 -4.45
CA ILE A 144 -21.20 -7.10 -4.74
C ILE A 144 -20.61 -6.58 -3.43
N PRO A 145 -19.28 -6.59 -3.27
CA PRO A 145 -18.63 -6.07 -2.07
C PRO A 145 -18.72 -4.55 -2.00
N PHE A 146 -18.80 -4.02 -0.78
CA PHE A 146 -18.88 -2.59 -0.53
C PHE A 146 -18.22 -2.19 0.80
N SER A 147 -17.80 -0.93 0.88
CA SER A 147 -17.31 -0.26 2.06
C SER A 147 -18.41 0.58 2.69
N LEU A 148 -18.36 0.70 4.01
CA LEU A 148 -19.25 1.57 4.77
C LEU A 148 -18.49 2.79 5.28
N THR A 149 -19.24 3.88 5.42
CA THR A 149 -18.77 5.08 6.11
C THR A 149 -18.64 4.85 7.62
N SER A 150 -17.81 5.60 8.31
CA SER A 150 -17.52 5.48 9.75
C SER A 150 -18.77 5.64 10.63
N SER A 151 -19.69 6.51 10.25
CA SER A 151 -21.05 6.57 10.82
C SER A 151 -22.06 6.10 9.80
N HIS A 152 -23.20 5.56 10.27
CA HIS A 152 -24.23 5.03 9.38
C HIS A 152 -24.78 6.13 8.46
N THR A 153 -25.07 7.30 9.00
CA THR A 153 -25.50 8.49 8.26
C THR A 153 -24.80 9.74 8.77
N TYR A 154 -24.57 10.71 7.89
CA TYR A 154 -24.19 12.09 8.19
C TYR A 154 -24.34 13.01 6.98
N PRO A 155 -24.26 14.36 7.18
CA PRO A 155 -24.34 15.30 6.07
C PRO A 155 -23.21 15.07 5.07
N ILE A 156 -23.51 15.19 3.77
CA ILE A 156 -22.54 15.00 2.68
C ILE A 156 -21.31 15.92 2.84
N LYS A 157 -21.51 17.16 3.33
CA LYS A 157 -20.42 18.14 3.52
C LYS A 157 -19.64 17.98 4.84
N SER A 158 -19.91 16.94 5.64
CA SER A 158 -19.23 16.75 6.93
C SER A 158 -17.76 16.38 6.76
N GLU A 159 -16.90 16.81 7.68
CA GLU A 159 -15.49 16.40 7.72
C GLU A 159 -15.34 14.89 7.93
N ALA A 160 -16.27 14.25 8.66
CA ALA A 160 -16.29 12.80 8.81
C ALA A 160 -16.41 12.10 7.46
N PHE A 161 -17.31 12.55 6.58
CA PHE A 161 -17.42 11.96 5.24
C PHE A 161 -16.19 12.25 4.37
N LYS A 162 -15.61 13.44 4.43
CA LYS A 162 -14.35 13.75 3.73
C LYS A 162 -13.21 12.83 4.19
N ASN A 163 -13.14 12.50 5.48
CA ASN A 163 -12.17 11.54 6.00
C ASN A 163 -12.45 10.12 5.49
N ASP A 164 -13.71 9.69 5.38
CA ASP A 164 -14.06 8.41 4.79
C ASP A 164 -13.71 8.35 3.29
N ILE A 165 -13.84 9.46 2.54
CA ILE A 165 -13.38 9.53 1.15
C ILE A 165 -11.87 9.34 1.05
N ARG A 166 -11.07 10.00 1.92
CA ARG A 166 -9.60 9.83 1.98
C ARG A 166 -9.21 8.39 2.33
N ARG A 167 -9.91 7.78 3.29
CA ARG A 167 -9.73 6.36 3.63
C ARG A 167 -10.07 5.45 2.45
N PHE A 168 -11.19 5.70 1.79
CA PHE A 168 -11.66 4.93 0.65
C PHE A 168 -10.74 5.04 -0.57
N GLU A 169 -10.16 6.22 -0.82
CA GLU A 169 -9.13 6.42 -1.84
C GLU A 169 -7.96 5.43 -1.66
N LYS A 170 -7.47 5.28 -0.43
CA LYS A 170 -6.36 4.35 -0.13
C LYS A 170 -6.75 2.90 -0.42
N ILE A 171 -7.97 2.49 -0.08
CA ILE A 171 -8.51 1.17 -0.43
C ILE A 171 -8.54 1.00 -1.96
N CYS A 172 -9.03 2.00 -2.69
CA CYS A 172 -9.08 1.97 -4.16
C CYS A 172 -7.67 1.85 -4.77
N ASN A 173 -6.70 2.58 -4.23
CA ASN A 173 -5.32 2.55 -4.69
C ASN A 173 -4.67 1.18 -4.49
N ILE A 174 -4.86 0.54 -3.34
CA ILE A 174 -4.39 -0.83 -3.08
C ILE A 174 -4.99 -1.79 -4.10
N VAL A 175 -6.32 -1.80 -4.23
CA VAL A 175 -7.03 -2.76 -5.09
C VAL A 175 -6.69 -2.57 -6.56
N LYS A 176 -6.70 -1.33 -7.05
CA LYS A 176 -6.39 -1.00 -8.45
C LYS A 176 -4.95 -1.35 -8.82
N THR A 177 -4.02 -1.04 -7.92
CA THR A 177 -2.59 -1.24 -8.19
C THR A 177 -2.21 -2.71 -8.12
N LEU A 178 -2.65 -3.46 -7.10
CA LEU A 178 -2.30 -4.88 -6.98
C LEU A 178 -2.84 -5.76 -8.12
N LYS A 179 -3.98 -5.41 -8.70
CA LYS A 179 -4.53 -6.13 -9.87
C LYS A 179 -3.68 -6.03 -11.16
N ARG A 180 -2.62 -5.23 -11.15
CA ARG A 180 -1.71 -5.01 -12.29
C ARG A 180 -0.28 -4.68 -11.86
N ALA A 181 0.09 -5.06 -10.64
CA ALA A 181 1.42 -4.77 -10.10
C ALA A 181 2.52 -5.49 -10.89
N ARG A 182 3.64 -4.79 -11.11
CA ARG A 182 4.84 -5.33 -11.74
C ARG A 182 6.00 -5.21 -10.78
N LEU A 183 6.50 -6.34 -10.29
CA LEU A 183 7.55 -6.40 -9.28
C LEU A 183 8.83 -7.00 -9.86
N GLY A 184 9.94 -6.32 -9.63
CA GLY A 184 11.25 -6.77 -10.10
C GLY A 184 11.88 -7.81 -9.19
N GLN A 185 12.48 -8.83 -9.78
CA GLN A 185 13.35 -9.78 -9.08
C GLN A 185 14.77 -9.73 -9.64
N ILE A 186 15.73 -9.31 -8.82
CA ILE A 186 17.14 -9.23 -9.20
C ILE A 186 17.92 -10.37 -8.55
N GLY A 187 18.32 -11.36 -9.36
CA GLY A 187 19.02 -12.54 -8.89
C GLY A 187 18.10 -13.56 -8.19
N THR A 188 18.65 -14.32 -7.25
CA THR A 188 17.96 -15.40 -6.55
C THR A 188 18.05 -15.21 -5.04
N ARG A 189 17.09 -15.77 -4.28
CA ARG A 189 17.17 -15.83 -2.83
C ARG A 189 18.44 -16.56 -2.36
N PRO A 190 19.01 -16.26 -1.19
CA PRO A 190 20.05 -17.08 -0.60
C PRO A 190 19.58 -18.52 -0.40
N ALA A 191 20.44 -19.51 -0.70
CA ALA A 191 20.06 -20.92 -0.69
C ALA A 191 19.47 -21.39 0.65
N ALA A 192 19.98 -20.87 1.76
CA ALA A 192 19.51 -21.20 3.11
C ALA A 192 18.14 -20.60 3.48
N PHE A 193 17.66 -19.58 2.73
CA PHE A 193 16.43 -18.85 3.04
C PHE A 193 15.22 -19.46 2.32
N GLU A 194 14.87 -20.68 2.70
CA GLU A 194 13.65 -21.33 2.19
C GLU A 194 12.36 -20.60 2.61
N THR A 195 12.40 -19.90 3.71
CA THR A 195 11.26 -19.17 4.28
C THR A 195 10.75 -18.02 3.37
N VAL A 196 11.58 -17.49 2.46
CA VAL A 196 11.19 -16.42 1.52
C VAL A 196 10.79 -16.96 0.14
N ARG A 197 10.55 -18.27 0.00
CA ARG A 197 10.01 -18.84 -1.24
C ARG A 197 8.59 -18.33 -1.48
N TYR A 198 8.25 -18.18 -2.74
CA TYR A 198 6.92 -17.77 -3.19
C TYR A 198 6.49 -18.52 -4.44
N SER A 199 5.19 -18.50 -4.73
CA SER A 199 4.62 -19.08 -5.95
C SER A 199 4.28 -17.96 -6.94
N GLU A 200 5.10 -17.81 -7.98
CA GLU A 200 4.88 -16.86 -9.07
C GLU A 200 3.52 -17.05 -9.74
N LYS A 201 3.07 -18.31 -9.90
CA LYS A 201 1.78 -18.64 -10.52
C LYS A 201 0.58 -18.18 -9.69
N ILE A 202 0.67 -18.27 -8.35
CA ILE A 202 -0.37 -17.76 -7.45
C ILE A 202 -0.40 -16.23 -7.53
N LEU A 203 0.75 -15.57 -7.60
CA LEU A 203 0.83 -14.12 -7.76
C LEU A 203 0.22 -13.66 -9.09
N GLU A 204 0.55 -14.31 -10.19
CA GLU A 204 0.04 -13.98 -11.53
C GLU A 204 -1.48 -14.10 -11.63
N ILE A 205 -2.08 -15.14 -11.05
CA ILE A 205 -3.55 -15.29 -10.99
C ILE A 205 -4.21 -14.12 -10.22
N ASN A 206 -3.47 -13.52 -9.27
CA ASN A 206 -3.93 -12.38 -8.47
C ASN A 206 -3.56 -11.02 -9.10
N GLY A 207 -3.01 -10.98 -10.31
CA GLY A 207 -2.67 -9.76 -11.05
C GLY A 207 -1.29 -9.18 -10.75
N ILE A 208 -0.42 -9.94 -10.06
CA ILE A 208 0.94 -9.51 -9.70
C ILE A 208 1.93 -10.23 -10.59
N THR A 209 2.55 -9.50 -11.51
CA THR A 209 3.56 -10.03 -12.43
C THR A 209 4.96 -9.83 -11.85
N ILE A 210 5.80 -10.85 -11.96
CA ILE A 210 7.21 -10.79 -11.56
C ILE A 210 8.08 -10.66 -12.81
N GLU A 211 8.96 -9.66 -12.81
CA GLU A 211 9.96 -9.42 -13.86
C GLU A 211 11.35 -9.82 -13.35
N PRO A 212 11.88 -10.97 -13.73
CA PRO A 212 13.21 -11.42 -13.28
C PRO A 212 14.34 -10.87 -14.14
N ILE A 213 15.47 -10.58 -13.51
CA ILE A 213 16.74 -10.30 -14.19
C ILE A 213 17.88 -11.03 -13.47
N ASP A 214 18.82 -11.56 -14.22
CA ASP A 214 20.01 -12.18 -13.64
C ASP A 214 20.96 -11.12 -13.07
N LEU A 215 21.53 -11.40 -11.88
CA LEU A 215 22.47 -10.49 -11.24
C LEU A 215 23.69 -10.20 -12.11
N SER A 216 24.11 -11.14 -12.96
CA SER A 216 25.23 -10.96 -13.89
C SER A 216 24.93 -9.91 -14.97
N GLU A 217 23.66 -9.75 -15.37
CA GLU A 217 23.25 -8.69 -16.32
C GLU A 217 23.38 -7.31 -15.68
N ILE A 218 22.97 -7.18 -14.41
CA ILE A 218 23.14 -5.95 -13.63
C ILE A 218 24.63 -5.60 -13.50
N LEU A 219 25.47 -6.57 -13.09
CA LEU A 219 26.92 -6.36 -12.95
C LEU A 219 27.58 -6.05 -14.30
N GLY A 220 27.16 -6.72 -15.39
CA GLY A 220 27.61 -6.45 -16.74
C GLY A 220 27.24 -5.04 -17.23
N ALA A 221 26.08 -4.53 -16.86
CA ALA A 221 25.66 -3.16 -17.17
C ALA A 221 26.46 -2.13 -16.38
N ILE A 222 26.74 -2.39 -15.09
CA ILE A 222 27.58 -1.53 -14.24
C ILE A 222 28.98 -1.35 -14.83
N ASN A 223 29.58 -2.43 -15.35
CA ASN A 223 30.93 -2.40 -15.92
C ASN A 223 31.03 -1.56 -17.21
N LYS A 224 29.90 -1.26 -17.87
CA LYS A 224 29.85 -0.38 -19.06
C LYS A 224 29.80 1.10 -18.70
N LEU A 225 29.44 1.45 -17.46
CA LEU A 225 29.38 2.83 -17.01
C LEU A 225 30.81 3.38 -16.72
N GLN A 226 31.13 4.52 -17.31
CA GLN A 226 32.37 5.20 -17.05
C GLN A 226 32.35 5.90 -15.69
N ASN A 227 33.53 5.96 -14.99
CA ASN A 227 33.58 6.58 -13.68
C ASN A 227 33.40 8.10 -13.72
N ASP A 228 33.75 8.73 -14.85
CA ASP A 228 33.67 10.17 -15.08
C ASP A 228 32.31 10.61 -15.72
N ASP A 229 31.40 9.69 -15.96
CA ASP A 229 30.04 10.01 -16.46
C ASP A 229 29.38 11.05 -15.54
N PRO A 230 28.83 12.14 -16.10
CA PRO A 230 28.15 13.17 -15.31
C PRO A 230 27.04 12.62 -14.41
N LYS A 231 26.29 11.61 -14.86
CA LYS A 231 25.22 10.96 -14.06
C LYS A 231 25.79 10.22 -12.86
N VAL A 232 26.94 9.56 -13.03
CA VAL A 232 27.64 8.87 -11.92
C VAL A 232 28.09 9.88 -10.87
N LYS A 233 28.70 11.00 -11.29
CA LYS A 233 29.13 12.07 -10.38
C LYS A 233 27.94 12.68 -9.62
N GLU A 234 26.86 12.99 -10.32
CA GLU A 234 25.63 13.51 -9.71
C GLU A 234 25.04 12.51 -8.69
N LYS A 235 25.04 11.21 -9.01
CA LYS A 235 24.54 10.17 -8.10
C LYS A 235 25.43 10.01 -6.86
N ILE A 236 26.73 10.14 -7.00
CA ILE A 236 27.68 10.16 -5.86
C ILE A 236 27.33 11.29 -4.88
N GLU A 237 27.15 12.52 -5.39
CA GLU A 237 26.81 13.66 -4.54
C GLU A 237 25.43 13.50 -3.87
N PHE A 238 24.47 12.91 -4.58
CA PHE A 238 23.16 12.58 -4.00
C PHE A 238 23.29 11.58 -2.84
N ILE A 239 24.05 10.49 -3.02
CA ILE A 239 24.25 9.46 -1.98
C ILE A 239 24.96 10.06 -0.75
N LYS A 240 25.99 10.90 -0.97
CA LYS A 240 26.67 11.61 0.11
C LYS A 240 25.75 12.53 0.93
N ALA A 241 24.79 13.17 0.25
CA ALA A 241 23.82 14.06 0.88
C ALA A 241 22.66 13.31 1.56
N TYR A 242 22.44 12.04 1.23
CA TYR A 242 21.31 11.27 1.75
C TYR A 242 21.40 11.03 3.26
N THR A 243 22.56 10.63 3.75
CA THR A 243 22.78 10.40 5.18
C THR A 243 24.23 10.70 5.56
N PRO A 244 24.50 11.20 6.80
CA PRO A 244 25.86 11.39 7.28
C PRO A 244 26.66 10.10 7.16
N THR A 245 27.91 10.23 6.77
CA THR A 245 28.84 9.11 6.66
C THR A 245 30.16 9.52 7.29
N MET A 246 30.70 8.66 8.11
CA MET A 246 32.06 8.78 8.59
C MET A 246 32.97 7.97 7.65
N ASP A 247 33.97 8.63 7.09
CA ASP A 247 35.03 8.02 6.24
C ASP A 247 34.45 7.19 5.06
N PHE A 248 33.93 7.90 4.06
CA PHE A 248 33.49 7.28 2.80
C PHE A 248 34.66 6.66 2.05
N PRO A 249 34.72 5.34 1.83
CA PRO A 249 35.61 4.80 0.82
C PRO A 249 35.08 5.28 -0.55
N GLU A 250 35.86 6.09 -1.26
CA GLU A 250 35.50 6.66 -2.57
C GLU A 250 35.03 5.57 -3.56
N GLU A 251 35.70 4.43 -3.55
CA GLU A 251 35.36 3.28 -4.37
C GLU A 251 33.95 2.68 -4.01
N GLY A 252 33.64 2.61 -2.71
CA GLY A 252 32.35 2.07 -2.24
C GLY A 252 31.19 2.94 -2.70
N ILE A 253 31.31 4.27 -2.61
CA ILE A 253 30.28 5.20 -3.09
C ILE A 253 30.16 5.17 -4.61
N LEU A 254 31.28 5.11 -5.35
CA LEU A 254 31.27 4.97 -6.80
C LEU A 254 30.50 3.71 -7.22
N LYS A 255 30.75 2.58 -6.55
CA LYS A 255 30.03 1.33 -6.80
C LYS A 255 28.54 1.45 -6.49
N LEU A 256 28.16 2.02 -5.34
CA LEU A 256 26.75 2.28 -5.00
C LEU A 256 26.05 3.18 -6.03
N ALA A 257 26.75 4.23 -6.50
CA ALA A 257 26.19 5.14 -7.51
C ALA A 257 25.92 4.44 -8.83
N LYS A 258 26.86 3.62 -9.32
CA LYS A 258 26.69 2.85 -10.56
C LYS A 258 25.59 1.80 -10.44
N LEU A 259 25.54 1.06 -9.33
CA LEU A 259 24.47 0.09 -9.05
C LEU A 259 23.10 0.78 -9.04
N SER A 260 22.99 1.93 -8.36
CA SER A 260 21.76 2.71 -8.32
C SER A 260 21.28 3.12 -9.72
N LEU A 261 22.18 3.63 -10.56
CA LEU A 261 21.82 4.08 -11.91
C LEU A 261 21.36 2.93 -12.82
N VAL A 262 22.00 1.76 -12.71
CA VAL A 262 21.60 0.58 -13.51
C VAL A 262 20.22 0.09 -13.08
N ILE A 263 19.97 -0.02 -11.76
CA ILE A 263 18.68 -0.46 -11.25
C ILE A 263 17.59 0.58 -11.53
N GLU A 264 17.84 1.89 -11.37
CA GLU A 264 16.89 2.94 -11.76
C GLU A 264 16.45 2.79 -13.22
N LYS A 265 17.43 2.62 -14.12
CA LYS A 265 17.13 2.44 -15.53
C LYS A 265 16.28 1.19 -15.77
N TRP A 266 16.61 0.07 -15.13
CA TRP A 266 15.85 -1.16 -15.28
C TRP A 266 14.41 -1.06 -14.74
N VAL A 267 14.23 -0.42 -13.58
CA VAL A 267 12.91 -0.14 -12.99
C VAL A 267 12.04 0.70 -13.93
N VAL A 268 12.62 1.75 -14.53
CA VAL A 268 11.90 2.63 -15.46
C VAL A 268 11.58 1.93 -16.77
N ASP A 269 12.55 1.25 -17.36
CA ASP A 269 12.40 0.57 -18.67
C ASP A 269 11.34 -0.53 -18.65
N ASN A 270 11.10 -1.14 -17.48
CA ASN A 270 10.16 -2.24 -17.31
C ASN A 270 8.87 -1.84 -16.54
N ASP A 271 8.68 -0.56 -16.26
CA ASP A 271 7.52 -0.02 -15.52
C ASP A 271 7.27 -0.76 -14.18
N LEU A 272 8.34 -0.95 -13.41
CA LEU A 272 8.23 -1.69 -12.15
C LEU A 272 7.71 -0.80 -11.01
N ASP A 273 6.90 -1.40 -10.14
CA ASP A 273 6.35 -0.75 -8.95
C ASP A 273 7.28 -0.83 -7.75
N ALA A 274 8.01 -1.94 -7.63
CA ALA A 274 8.92 -2.26 -6.54
C ALA A 274 9.88 -3.37 -6.99
N PHE A 275 10.93 -3.68 -6.21
CA PHE A 275 11.83 -4.79 -6.53
C PHE A 275 12.43 -5.47 -5.29
N ALA A 276 12.82 -6.72 -5.44
CA ALA A 276 13.61 -7.45 -4.45
C ALA A 276 14.97 -7.84 -5.03
N LEU A 277 16.03 -7.73 -4.22
CA LEU A 277 17.42 -7.89 -4.66
C LEU A 277 18.16 -8.96 -3.86
N GLN A 278 18.95 -9.78 -4.57
CA GLN A 278 19.95 -10.67 -3.97
C GLN A 278 21.07 -9.83 -3.34
N CYS A 279 20.95 -9.54 -2.04
CA CYS A 279 21.84 -8.61 -1.36
C CYS A 279 23.15 -9.26 -0.84
N TRP A 280 23.21 -10.61 -0.72
CA TRP A 280 24.39 -11.39 -0.29
C TRP A 280 24.30 -12.84 -0.76
N PRO A 281 25.41 -13.61 -0.84
CA PRO A 281 26.80 -13.16 -0.73
C PRO A 281 27.40 -12.68 -2.08
N SER A 282 26.67 -12.88 -3.20
CA SER A 282 27.22 -12.67 -4.56
C SER A 282 27.65 -11.22 -4.84
N ILE A 283 26.96 -10.22 -4.31
CA ILE A 283 27.32 -8.82 -4.50
C ILE A 283 28.65 -8.50 -3.82
N GLN A 284 28.89 -9.02 -2.62
CA GLN A 284 30.17 -8.84 -1.93
C GLN A 284 31.32 -9.50 -2.68
N ASP A 285 31.13 -10.76 -3.10
CA ASP A 285 32.16 -11.54 -3.76
C ASP A 285 32.52 -11.01 -5.16
N ASN A 286 31.56 -10.48 -5.91
CA ASN A 286 31.74 -10.08 -7.31
C ASN A 286 31.80 -8.55 -7.49
N PHE A 287 31.32 -7.75 -6.53
CA PHE A 287 31.24 -6.31 -6.70
C PHE A 287 31.80 -5.54 -5.49
N GLY A 288 31.86 -6.12 -4.30
CA GLY A 288 32.55 -5.58 -3.13
C GLY A 288 31.86 -4.42 -2.45
N ILE A 289 30.51 -4.51 -2.26
CA ILE A 289 29.69 -3.60 -1.45
C ILE A 289 28.49 -4.36 -0.88
N VAL A 290 27.73 -3.71 0.03
CA VAL A 290 26.35 -4.09 0.33
C VAL A 290 25.37 -3.08 -0.27
N PRO A 291 24.22 -3.50 -0.82
CA PRO A 291 23.30 -2.63 -1.54
C PRO A 291 22.29 -1.89 -0.63
N CYS A 292 22.41 -2.02 0.67
CA CYS A 292 21.39 -1.58 1.64
C CYS A 292 21.07 -0.07 1.54
N ALA A 293 22.10 0.79 1.39
CA ALA A 293 21.90 2.23 1.25
C ALA A 293 21.13 2.58 -0.03
N MET A 294 21.43 1.92 -1.14
CA MET A 294 20.70 2.08 -2.38
C MET A 294 19.23 1.68 -2.19
N MET A 295 18.95 0.52 -1.59
CA MET A 295 17.59 0.04 -1.32
C MET A 295 16.82 0.98 -0.36
N SER A 296 17.51 1.52 0.66
CA SER A 296 16.98 2.57 1.55
C SER A 296 16.52 3.79 0.77
N ILE A 297 17.33 4.26 -0.18
CA ILE A 297 17.03 5.41 -1.03
C ILE A 297 15.82 5.13 -1.94
N PHE A 298 15.72 3.96 -2.54
CA PHE A 298 14.56 3.58 -3.36
C PHE A 298 13.28 3.55 -2.54
N SER A 299 13.30 2.90 -1.37
CA SER A 299 12.14 2.84 -0.48
C SER A 299 11.73 4.22 0.03
N GLU A 300 12.68 5.13 0.33
CA GLU A 300 12.41 6.53 0.66
C GLU A 300 11.75 7.29 -0.50
N GLY A 301 12.12 6.95 -1.75
CA GLY A 301 11.52 7.46 -2.98
C GLY A 301 10.20 6.80 -3.39
N LEU A 302 9.57 6.04 -2.51
CA LEU A 302 8.32 5.32 -2.76
C LEU A 302 8.43 4.23 -3.84
N ILE A 303 9.60 3.61 -3.96
CA ILE A 303 9.84 2.39 -4.74
C ILE A 303 10.36 1.34 -3.76
N PRO A 304 9.51 0.52 -3.14
CA PRO A 304 9.93 -0.46 -2.15
C PRO A 304 11.02 -1.39 -2.68
N ALA A 305 12.04 -1.62 -1.86
CA ALA A 305 13.17 -2.48 -2.20
C ALA A 305 13.43 -3.48 -1.06
N ALA A 306 13.14 -4.76 -1.29
CA ALA A 306 13.29 -5.81 -0.30
C ALA A 306 14.63 -6.56 -0.45
N CYS A 307 15.23 -6.96 0.69
CA CYS A 307 16.41 -7.81 0.74
C CYS A 307 16.08 -9.27 0.37
N GLU A 308 17.13 -10.02 0.01
CA GLU A 308 17.13 -11.49 -0.05
C GLU A 308 16.16 -12.10 -1.05
N VAL A 309 15.73 -11.25 -1.99
CA VAL A 309 14.72 -11.61 -2.99
C VAL A 309 13.40 -12.05 -2.32
N ASP A 310 13.05 -11.44 -1.19
CA ASP A 310 11.77 -11.68 -0.53
C ASP A 310 10.63 -10.96 -1.25
N ILE A 311 10.12 -11.59 -2.30
CA ILE A 311 9.00 -11.06 -3.11
C ILE A 311 7.72 -10.94 -2.27
N ALA A 312 7.43 -11.90 -1.40
CA ALA A 312 6.25 -11.87 -0.55
C ALA A 312 6.31 -10.73 0.47
N GLY A 313 7.48 -10.51 1.09
CA GLY A 313 7.74 -9.34 1.95
C GLY A 313 7.68 -8.02 1.18
N LEU A 314 8.17 -8.00 -0.08
CA LEU A 314 8.06 -6.84 -0.97
C LEU A 314 6.60 -6.44 -1.24
N ILE A 315 5.72 -7.43 -1.46
CA ILE A 315 4.27 -7.18 -1.62
C ILE A 315 3.72 -6.53 -0.35
N GLY A 316 4.11 -7.01 0.84
CA GLY A 316 3.75 -6.40 2.10
C GLY A 316 4.20 -4.94 2.22
N MET A 317 5.47 -4.65 1.86
CA MET A 317 5.99 -3.28 1.81
C MET A 317 5.18 -2.40 0.86
N PHE A 318 4.87 -2.90 -0.33
CA PHE A 318 4.14 -2.16 -1.36
C PHE A 318 2.70 -1.83 -0.93
N ILE A 319 1.99 -2.78 -0.34
CA ILE A 319 0.65 -2.57 0.22
C ILE A 319 0.66 -1.49 1.30
N LEU A 320 1.61 -1.57 2.25
CA LEU A 320 1.73 -0.59 3.33
C LEU A 320 2.04 0.81 2.81
N GLN A 321 2.88 0.92 1.77
CA GLN A 321 3.16 2.20 1.11
C GLN A 321 1.91 2.77 0.43
N LEU A 322 1.14 1.96 -0.31
CA LEU A 322 -0.11 2.39 -0.96
C LEU A 322 -1.16 2.84 0.08
N ALA A 323 -1.24 2.15 1.21
CA ALA A 323 -2.15 2.49 2.30
C ALA A 323 -1.77 3.78 3.03
N SER A 324 -0.48 3.98 3.29
CA SER A 324 0.01 5.10 4.09
C SER A 324 0.34 6.34 3.25
N GLY A 325 0.74 6.16 1.98
CA GLY A 325 1.38 7.21 1.18
C GLY A 325 2.80 7.55 1.65
N SER A 326 3.40 6.71 2.47
CA SER A 326 4.71 6.91 3.10
C SER A 326 5.63 5.71 2.86
N PRO A 327 6.95 5.84 3.01
CA PRO A 327 7.88 4.74 2.89
C PRO A 327 7.53 3.55 3.78
N SER A 328 7.90 2.37 3.33
CA SER A 328 7.80 1.11 4.07
C SER A 328 9.17 0.42 4.16
N ALA A 329 9.31 -0.47 5.10
CA ALA A 329 10.54 -1.23 5.34
C ALA A 329 10.24 -2.71 5.54
N ILE A 330 11.26 -3.58 5.38
CA ILE A 330 11.20 -4.97 5.81
C ILE A 330 12.09 -5.14 7.05
N LEU A 331 11.62 -5.92 8.01
CA LEU A 331 12.22 -6.16 9.31
C LEU A 331 12.08 -7.63 9.71
N ASP A 332 12.92 -8.09 10.64
CA ASP A 332 12.83 -9.41 11.26
C ASP A 332 12.04 -9.34 12.57
N TRP A 333 11.23 -10.35 12.84
CA TRP A 333 10.81 -10.73 14.17
C TRP A 333 12.04 -11.22 14.95
N ASN A 334 12.83 -10.27 15.52
CA ASN A 334 14.23 -10.56 15.85
C ASN A 334 14.42 -11.13 17.25
N ASN A 335 14.14 -10.37 18.31
CA ASN A 335 14.43 -10.78 19.69
C ASN A 335 13.32 -10.37 20.65
N ASN A 336 13.19 -11.13 21.75
CA ASN A 336 12.47 -10.66 22.92
C ASN A 336 13.12 -9.40 23.51
N TYR A 337 12.35 -8.58 24.20
CA TYR A 337 12.86 -7.44 24.95
C TYR A 337 12.79 -7.73 26.46
N GLY A 338 13.86 -8.27 27.02
CA GLY A 338 13.87 -8.76 28.40
C GLY A 338 12.76 -9.78 28.64
N ASP A 339 12.05 -9.65 29.77
CA ASP A 339 10.93 -10.51 30.17
C ASP A 339 9.55 -9.88 29.90
N ASP A 340 9.50 -8.74 29.20
CA ASP A 340 8.21 -8.08 28.87
C ASP A 340 7.47 -8.88 27.78
N PRO A 341 6.30 -9.48 28.09
CA PRO A 341 5.60 -10.36 27.16
C PRO A 341 4.97 -9.62 25.96
N ASN A 342 4.86 -8.30 26.02
CA ASN A 342 4.25 -7.45 24.99
C ASN A 342 5.27 -6.62 24.21
N LYS A 343 6.58 -6.74 24.52
CA LYS A 343 7.64 -6.03 23.82
C LYS A 343 8.61 -6.97 23.14
N MET A 344 9.12 -6.54 22.01
CA MET A 344 10.16 -7.22 21.26
C MET A 344 11.03 -6.26 20.50
N VAL A 345 12.13 -6.75 19.95
CA VAL A 345 12.98 -6.03 19.02
C VAL A 345 12.62 -6.42 17.59
N LEU A 346 12.27 -5.44 16.76
CA LEU A 346 12.30 -5.56 15.33
C LEU A 346 13.63 -5.01 14.81
N PHE A 347 14.22 -5.71 13.85
CA PHE A 347 15.57 -5.46 13.37
C PHE A 347 15.70 -5.79 11.88
N HIS A 348 16.61 -5.13 11.19
CA HIS A 348 17.18 -5.59 9.93
C HIS A 348 18.61 -5.08 9.77
N CYS A 349 19.40 -5.73 8.91
CA CYS A 349 20.85 -5.53 8.81
C CYS A 349 21.44 -4.26 8.19
N SER A 350 20.97 -3.34 7.37
CA SER A 350 19.75 -2.65 7.27
C SER A 350 19.62 -1.91 5.93
N ASN A 351 18.42 -1.90 5.38
CA ASN A 351 18.04 -1.19 4.17
C ASN A 351 16.82 -0.26 4.41
N LEU A 352 16.52 0.07 5.67
CA LEU A 352 15.35 0.86 6.03
C LEU A 352 15.42 2.27 5.44
N PRO A 353 14.30 2.87 5.01
CA PRO A 353 14.25 4.25 4.55
C PRO A 353 14.73 5.23 5.64
N LYS A 354 15.36 6.32 5.22
CA LYS A 354 15.86 7.38 6.13
C LYS A 354 14.76 7.91 7.06
N SER A 355 13.55 8.05 6.56
CA SER A 355 12.40 8.56 7.33
C SER A 355 12.01 7.70 8.53
N PHE A 356 12.43 6.44 8.58
CA PHE A 356 12.20 5.56 9.73
C PHE A 356 13.04 5.92 10.96
N PHE A 357 14.20 6.53 10.77
CA PHE A 357 15.17 6.73 11.83
C PHE A 357 15.05 8.06 12.56
N LYS A 358 15.39 8.07 13.85
CA LYS A 358 15.68 9.31 14.60
C LYS A 358 16.92 9.98 14.04
N ASP A 359 18.02 9.22 14.01
CA ASP A 359 19.30 9.57 13.44
C ASP A 359 19.80 8.38 12.63
N THR A 360 20.44 8.63 11.51
CA THR A 360 20.94 7.56 10.66
C THR A 360 22.32 7.88 10.12
N ARG A 361 23.11 6.84 9.86
CA ARG A 361 24.42 6.92 9.21
C ARG A 361 24.62 5.77 8.26
N MET A 362 25.45 6.00 7.24
CA MET A 362 25.95 4.94 6.37
C MET A 362 27.23 4.36 6.95
N THR A 363 27.39 3.04 6.90
CA THR A 363 28.50 2.33 7.54
C THR A 363 28.83 1.03 6.81
N ILE A 364 29.85 0.33 7.30
CA ILE A 364 30.16 -1.06 6.96
C ILE A 364 29.05 -1.95 7.55
N HIS A 365 28.69 -2.99 6.83
CA HIS A 365 27.69 -3.94 7.28
C HIS A 365 28.24 -4.82 8.43
N PRO A 366 27.70 -4.70 9.64
CA PRO A 366 28.37 -5.27 10.81
C PRO A 366 28.43 -6.81 10.82
N ILE A 367 27.42 -7.49 10.29
CA ILE A 367 27.37 -8.97 10.29
C ILE A 367 28.20 -9.55 9.15
N ILE A 368 28.05 -9.00 7.93
CA ILE A 368 28.72 -9.55 6.75
C ILE A 368 30.22 -9.23 6.76
N SER A 369 30.65 -8.14 7.42
CA SER A 369 32.06 -7.78 7.54
C SER A 369 32.90 -8.82 8.28
N ASP A 370 32.32 -9.51 9.25
CA ASP A 370 32.99 -10.59 9.96
C ASP A 370 33.28 -11.80 9.04
N LEU A 371 32.48 -11.99 8.01
CA LEU A 371 32.61 -13.12 7.07
C LEU A 371 33.41 -12.76 5.81
N LYS A 372 33.26 -11.53 5.30
CA LYS A 372 33.77 -11.10 3.98
C LYS A 372 34.84 -10.01 4.05
N GLY A 373 35.02 -9.39 5.21
CA GLY A 373 35.93 -8.24 5.41
C GLY A 373 35.21 -6.89 5.25
N ALA A 374 35.76 -5.90 5.93
CA ALA A 374 35.23 -4.54 5.97
C ALA A 374 35.23 -3.87 4.58
N ASP A 375 36.26 -4.10 3.78
CA ASP A 375 36.46 -3.46 2.48
C ASP A 375 35.41 -3.87 1.43
N LEU A 376 34.69 -5.00 1.65
CA LEU A 376 33.69 -5.52 0.73
C LEU A 376 32.24 -5.27 1.20
N THR A 377 32.04 -4.55 2.29
CA THR A 377 30.75 -4.51 2.98
C THR A 377 30.27 -3.11 3.36
N PHE A 378 30.82 -2.08 2.71
CA PHE A 378 30.34 -0.71 2.82
C PHE A 378 28.98 -0.54 2.15
N GLY A 379 28.10 0.28 2.75
CA GLY A 379 26.78 0.66 2.19
C GLY A 379 25.58 0.23 3.03
N ALA A 380 25.76 -0.18 4.28
CA ALA A 380 24.66 -0.41 5.22
C ALA A 380 24.14 0.90 5.82
N ILE A 381 22.83 1.00 6.06
CA ILE A 381 22.21 2.11 6.79
C ILE A 381 21.96 1.67 8.22
N GLN A 382 22.37 2.49 9.18
CA GLN A 382 22.31 2.19 10.60
C GLN A 382 21.56 3.27 11.36
N GLY A 383 20.70 2.87 12.29
CA GLY A 383 19.96 3.82 13.12
C GLY A 383 18.86 3.19 13.94
N ARG A 384 18.36 3.97 14.91
CA ARG A 384 17.22 3.60 15.72
C ARG A 384 15.91 4.10 15.10
N ILE A 385 14.91 3.24 15.01
CA ILE A 385 13.57 3.60 14.51
C ILE A 385 12.91 4.60 15.47
N LYS A 386 12.19 5.58 14.90
CA LYS A 386 11.43 6.59 15.64
C LYS A 386 10.34 5.96 16.51
N THR A 387 10.11 6.57 17.68
CA THR A 387 8.96 6.26 18.53
C THR A 387 7.68 6.74 17.85
N GLN A 388 6.88 5.81 17.36
CA GLN A 388 5.69 6.12 16.56
C GLN A 388 4.78 4.87 16.44
N PRO A 389 3.45 5.04 16.28
CA PRO A 389 2.57 3.95 15.86
C PRO A 389 3.02 3.37 14.53
N CYS A 390 2.74 2.10 14.31
CA CYS A 390 3.07 1.41 13.08
C CYS A 390 2.08 0.30 12.77
N THR A 391 1.95 -0.02 11.48
CA THR A 391 1.28 -1.20 10.98
C THR A 391 2.32 -2.18 10.44
N LEU A 392 2.17 -3.45 10.78
CA LEU A 392 3.02 -4.55 10.37
C LEU A 392 2.22 -5.51 9.50
N LEU A 393 2.80 -5.93 8.37
CA LEU A 393 2.16 -6.82 7.41
C LEU A 393 3.13 -7.86 6.87
N ARG A 394 2.78 -9.14 6.95
CA ARG A 394 3.45 -10.21 6.20
C ARG A 394 2.47 -10.81 5.19
N VAL A 395 2.90 -10.93 3.94
CA VAL A 395 2.17 -11.62 2.88
C VAL A 395 2.90 -12.91 2.54
N GLU A 396 2.16 -13.96 2.23
CA GLU A 396 2.71 -15.25 1.76
C GLU A 396 1.84 -15.82 0.64
N THR A 397 2.46 -16.56 -0.27
CA THR A 397 1.74 -17.51 -1.13
C THR A 397 1.64 -18.85 -0.42
N ASP A 398 0.44 -19.35 -0.26
CA ASP A 398 0.20 -20.66 0.34
C ASP A 398 -0.04 -21.71 -0.73
N ASP A 399 1.01 -22.46 -1.07
CA ASP A 399 0.96 -23.51 -2.11
C ASP A 399 0.12 -24.72 -1.69
N ILE A 400 -0.15 -24.90 -0.39
CA ILE A 400 -0.97 -26.00 0.14
C ILE A 400 -2.44 -25.76 -0.22
N PHE A 401 -2.89 -24.50 -0.06
CA PHE A 401 -4.28 -24.11 -0.31
C PHE A 401 -4.48 -23.38 -1.64
N GLY A 402 -3.38 -22.99 -2.32
CA GLY A 402 -3.43 -22.28 -3.60
C GLY A 402 -3.94 -20.85 -3.49
N GLU A 403 -3.64 -20.16 -2.40
CA GLU A 403 -4.13 -18.83 -2.10
C GLU A 403 -3.01 -17.87 -1.65
N ILE A 404 -3.33 -16.58 -1.57
CA ILE A 404 -2.51 -15.60 -0.87
C ILE A 404 -3.07 -15.42 0.54
N LYS A 405 -2.19 -15.55 1.54
CA LYS A 405 -2.52 -15.26 2.94
C LYS A 405 -1.68 -14.12 3.48
N ALA A 406 -2.17 -13.45 4.51
CA ALA A 406 -1.45 -12.37 5.16
C ALA A 406 -1.67 -12.36 6.68
N PHE A 407 -0.62 -11.96 7.41
CA PHE A 407 -0.67 -11.62 8.83
C PHE A 407 -0.54 -10.11 8.99
N LEU A 408 -1.47 -9.50 9.71
CA LEU A 408 -1.56 -8.07 9.94
C LEU A 408 -1.66 -7.78 11.43
N THR A 409 -0.90 -6.82 11.92
CA THR A 409 -1.02 -6.32 13.30
C THR A 409 -0.56 -4.88 13.39
N GLU A 410 -0.89 -4.21 14.49
CA GLU A 410 -0.47 -2.86 14.80
C GLU A 410 0.27 -2.81 16.12
N GLY A 411 1.15 -1.82 16.27
CA GLY A 411 1.94 -1.66 17.48
C GLY A 411 2.55 -0.26 17.56
N ASN A 412 3.33 -0.04 18.61
CA ASN A 412 3.98 1.24 18.85
C ASN A 412 5.46 1.03 19.11
N TYR A 413 6.32 1.65 18.29
CA TYR A 413 7.74 1.75 18.62
C TYR A 413 7.92 2.63 19.85
N THR A 414 8.83 2.23 20.74
CA THR A 414 9.06 2.84 22.04
C THR A 414 10.46 3.43 22.17
N ASP A 415 10.68 4.24 23.20
CA ASP A 415 12.00 4.77 23.56
C ASP A 415 12.78 3.87 24.54
N ASP A 416 12.31 2.65 24.78
CA ASP A 416 12.98 1.72 25.67
C ASP A 416 14.45 1.53 25.29
N PRO A 417 15.39 1.54 26.24
CA PRO A 417 16.83 1.48 25.98
C PRO A 417 17.20 0.25 25.15
N LEU A 418 17.94 0.44 24.09
CA LEU A 418 18.51 -0.64 23.27
C LEU A 418 19.76 -0.10 22.57
N ASP A 419 20.88 -0.79 22.75
CA ASP A 419 22.14 -0.53 22.08
C ASP A 419 22.50 -1.73 21.20
N THR A 420 22.40 -1.53 19.88
CA THR A 420 22.73 -2.54 18.88
C THR A 420 23.06 -1.85 17.54
N TYR A 421 23.30 -2.63 16.52
CA TYR A 421 23.62 -2.18 15.16
C TYR A 421 22.44 -2.38 14.19
N GLY A 422 22.62 -2.00 12.94
CA GLY A 422 21.60 -2.14 11.88
C GLY A 422 20.45 -1.14 12.02
N GLY A 423 19.33 -1.45 11.45
CA GLY A 423 18.06 -0.75 11.64
C GLY A 423 17.21 -1.45 12.69
N TYR A 424 16.96 -0.79 13.82
CA TYR A 424 16.36 -1.46 14.97
C TYR A 424 15.38 -0.58 15.75
N GLY A 425 14.46 -1.23 16.45
CA GLY A 425 13.57 -0.56 17.40
C GLY A 425 12.91 -1.55 18.36
N VAL A 426 12.61 -1.09 19.57
CA VAL A 426 11.76 -1.82 20.51
C VAL A 426 10.30 -1.48 20.15
N ILE A 427 9.50 -2.50 19.93
CA ILE A 427 8.08 -2.35 19.63
C ILE A 427 7.24 -3.00 20.73
N LYS A 428 6.14 -2.35 21.09
CA LYS A 428 5.07 -2.90 21.93
C LYS A 428 3.89 -3.28 21.05
N ILE A 429 3.49 -4.54 21.12
CA ILE A 429 2.31 -5.10 20.45
C ILE A 429 1.43 -5.70 21.53
N PRO A 430 0.15 -5.31 21.65
CA PRO A 430 -0.78 -5.94 22.59
C PRO A 430 -0.89 -7.43 22.33
N ASN A 431 -0.99 -8.24 23.39
CA ASN A 431 -1.07 -9.71 23.27
C ASN A 431 -0.02 -10.34 22.34
N LEU A 432 1.21 -9.79 22.30
CA LEU A 432 2.30 -10.20 21.39
C LEU A 432 2.52 -11.72 21.36
N GLN A 433 2.45 -12.40 22.53
CA GLN A 433 2.67 -13.86 22.59
C GLN A 433 1.62 -14.65 21.79
N GLN A 434 0.39 -14.13 21.69
CA GLN A 434 -0.64 -14.71 20.84
C GLN A 434 -0.35 -14.44 19.36
N ALA A 435 0.05 -13.22 19.02
CA ALA A 435 0.47 -12.86 17.67
C ALA A 435 1.59 -13.78 17.16
N LEU A 436 2.64 -13.97 17.95
CA LEU A 436 3.77 -14.84 17.60
C LEU A 436 3.37 -16.32 17.44
N LYS A 437 2.43 -16.81 18.26
CA LYS A 437 1.86 -18.15 18.07
C LYS A 437 1.09 -18.27 16.75
N MET A 438 0.34 -17.25 16.35
CA MET A 438 -0.33 -17.22 15.05
C MET A 438 0.69 -17.24 13.93
N VAL A 439 1.71 -16.37 13.96
CA VAL A 439 2.79 -16.33 12.97
C VAL A 439 3.43 -17.73 12.80
N CYS A 440 3.78 -18.39 13.91
CA CYS A 440 4.42 -19.71 13.87
C CYS A 440 3.48 -20.82 13.38
N ASN A 441 2.25 -20.88 13.88
CA ASN A 441 1.31 -21.95 13.56
C ASN A 441 0.81 -21.88 12.12
N GLU A 442 0.67 -20.67 11.60
CA GLU A 442 0.23 -20.43 10.21
C GLU A 442 1.40 -20.43 9.21
N GLY A 443 2.63 -20.62 9.69
CA GLY A 443 3.82 -20.74 8.84
C GLY A 443 4.22 -19.47 8.11
N PHE A 444 4.04 -18.31 8.73
CA PHE A 444 4.57 -17.05 8.18
C PHE A 444 6.10 -16.96 8.37
N ALA A 445 6.77 -16.31 7.43
CA ALA A 445 8.20 -16.08 7.50
C ALA A 445 8.60 -15.15 8.66
N HIS A 446 9.90 -15.13 8.96
CA HIS A 446 10.48 -14.25 9.99
C HIS A 446 10.58 -12.78 9.56
N HIS A 447 10.45 -12.47 8.27
CA HIS A 447 10.35 -11.11 7.77
C HIS A 447 8.94 -10.54 7.94
N ILE A 448 8.86 -9.27 8.28
CA ILE A 448 7.61 -8.49 8.34
C ILE A 448 7.82 -7.11 7.73
N ALA A 449 6.91 -6.69 6.86
CA ALA A 449 6.89 -5.32 6.36
C ALA A 449 6.30 -4.37 7.41
N ALA A 450 6.81 -3.13 7.44
CA ALA A 450 6.36 -2.10 8.38
C ALA A 450 6.17 -0.75 7.68
N THR A 451 5.21 0.04 8.17
CA THR A 451 5.09 1.48 7.94
C THR A 451 4.85 2.20 9.25
N LEU A 452 5.38 3.42 9.41
CA LEU A 452 5.19 4.23 10.61
C LEU A 452 3.85 5.00 10.57
N ASN A 453 2.77 4.26 10.28
CA ASN A 453 1.41 4.77 10.21
C ASN A 453 0.41 3.69 10.65
N GLU A 454 -0.73 4.11 11.18
CA GLU A 454 -1.87 3.22 11.49
C GLU A 454 -2.77 3.12 10.26
N VAL A 455 -2.67 2.00 9.54
CA VAL A 455 -3.42 1.75 8.30
C VAL A 455 -4.01 0.33 8.25
N GLY A 456 -4.01 -0.38 9.39
CA GLY A 456 -4.43 -1.78 9.46
C GLY A 456 -5.84 -2.02 8.94
N GLU A 457 -6.82 -1.21 9.33
CA GLU A 457 -8.20 -1.33 8.85
C GLU A 457 -8.34 -1.13 7.33
N ILE A 458 -7.55 -0.20 6.76
CA ILE A 458 -7.53 0.06 5.31
C ILE A 458 -6.99 -1.17 4.57
N VAL A 459 -5.87 -1.69 5.04
CA VAL A 459 -5.23 -2.88 4.49
C VAL A 459 -6.14 -4.09 4.59
N TYR A 460 -6.67 -4.35 5.80
CA TYR A 460 -7.58 -5.48 6.03
C TYR A 460 -8.79 -5.44 5.10
N GLU A 461 -9.45 -4.29 4.99
CA GLU A 461 -10.63 -4.15 4.14
C GLU A 461 -10.30 -4.33 2.66
N ALA A 462 -9.20 -3.75 2.16
CA ALA A 462 -8.78 -3.90 0.78
C ALA A 462 -8.47 -5.36 0.42
N LEU A 463 -7.70 -6.05 1.26
CA LEU A 463 -7.24 -7.41 0.98
C LEU A 463 -8.36 -8.45 1.10
N THR A 464 -9.18 -8.39 2.15
CA THR A 464 -10.23 -9.38 2.38
C THR A 464 -11.44 -9.17 1.49
N LYS A 465 -11.95 -7.94 1.45
CA LYS A 465 -13.24 -7.64 0.83
C LYS A 465 -13.17 -7.56 -0.70
N TYR A 466 -12.07 -7.01 -1.24
CA TYR A 466 -11.95 -6.73 -2.67
C TYR A 466 -10.95 -7.60 -3.42
N LEU A 467 -9.95 -8.14 -2.73
CA LEU A 467 -8.98 -9.06 -3.33
C LEU A 467 -9.22 -10.52 -2.93
N GLY A 468 -10.04 -10.77 -1.90
CA GLY A 468 -10.40 -12.12 -1.45
C GLY A 468 -9.25 -12.89 -0.79
N TRP A 469 -8.24 -12.18 -0.28
CA TRP A 469 -7.12 -12.82 0.40
C TRP A 469 -7.48 -13.27 1.81
N ASN A 470 -6.83 -14.32 2.27
CA ASN A 470 -6.96 -14.81 3.64
C ASN A 470 -6.10 -13.99 4.59
N VAL A 471 -6.70 -13.12 5.41
CA VAL A 471 -5.97 -12.20 6.29
C VAL A 471 -6.27 -12.47 7.75
N ILE A 472 -5.23 -12.82 8.49
CA ILE A 472 -5.27 -12.90 9.95
C ILE A 472 -4.92 -11.52 10.51
N TYR A 473 -5.89 -10.80 11.02
CA TYR A 473 -5.67 -9.51 11.66
C TYR A 473 -5.66 -9.67 13.18
N HIS A 474 -4.46 -9.64 13.77
CA HIS A 474 -4.28 -9.63 15.21
C HIS A 474 -4.64 -8.25 15.75
N ARG A 475 -5.70 -8.19 16.54
CA ARG A 475 -6.23 -6.99 17.24
C ARG A 475 -6.25 -7.22 18.74
N ASP A 476 -6.44 -6.14 19.52
CA ASP A 476 -6.63 -6.18 20.99
C ASP A 476 -7.86 -6.98 21.41
#